data_eac852fd912b1eb8a240f21b6f05f9b1
#
_entry.id   eac852fd912b1eb8a240f21b6f05f9b1
#
_cell.length_a   1.000
_cell.length_b   1.000
_cell.length_c   1.000
_cell.angle_alpha   90.00
_cell.angle_beta   90.00
_cell.angle_gamma   90.00
#
_symmetry.space_group_name_H-M   'P 1'
#
loop_
_entity.id
_entity.type
_entity.pdbx_description
1 polymer ?
#
loop_
_entity_poly.entity_id
_entity_poly.type
_entity_poly.pdbx_seq_one_letter_code
_entity_poly.pdbx_strand_id
1 'polypeptide(L)'
;MSFSISWTDFSEKADVKDISQHFILKKDETIDFSAAQSGIRHTFIEGDNYPALKLLLSEYREKIDLIYTDPPYNTGKNFTYRDNMQTDEWLSFMQRRLRAARKLLKDSGCIFIAIGQSQVHLLKILCDQIFGENNFVNDFMWLHGKGKKDKWSRTLQQSNLCYAKNKKKLKEFSDFEQTSWATSNADGDRRGAWFSGSISFDEKRSNPKSENYYEIVSPGGIRWKRQWLIPEAEMKQLIKEDKIYWGKAPEFSNVPRKKVFNGEQVEIIPRNIIDGAESTRKAQKHLDELLCEKKSFDNPKPVNLIQHFIQIVNMPDDITIMDFFAGSGSTLEATIEQNRLDGGTRKCMLIQKPEKIENPVRFQSIAELCLARIKKVLSTTRDSLDCLHIEEHT
;
A
#
# COMPACT_ATOMS: atom_id res chain seq x y z
N MET A 1 -10.73 -21.65 20.78
CA MET A 1 -11.75 -22.32 19.94
C MET A 1 -11.45 -21.90 18.52
N SER A 2 -11.21 -22.86 17.62
CA SER A 2 -11.12 -22.56 16.18
C SER A 2 -12.52 -22.64 15.59
N PHE A 3 -12.91 -21.62 14.85
CA PHE A 3 -14.17 -21.59 14.14
C PHE A 3 -13.86 -21.55 12.64
N SER A 4 -14.60 -22.30 11.85
CA SER A 4 -14.46 -22.31 10.40
C SER A 4 -15.81 -22.08 9.75
N ILE A 5 -15.83 -21.26 8.71
CA ILE A 5 -16.96 -21.14 7.79
C ILE A 5 -16.60 -21.94 6.55
N SER A 6 -17.49 -22.83 6.13
CA SER A 6 -17.35 -23.58 4.88
C SER A 6 -18.39 -23.07 3.87
N TRP A 7 -18.00 -22.98 2.61
CA TRP A 7 -18.87 -22.74 1.47
C TRP A 7 -18.61 -23.84 0.43
N THR A 8 -19.52 -23.97 -0.52
CA THR A 8 -19.35 -24.93 -1.60
C THR A 8 -18.15 -24.51 -2.46
N ASP A 9 -17.03 -25.22 -2.28
CA ASP A 9 -15.84 -24.98 -3.10
C ASP A 9 -15.98 -25.71 -4.43
N PHE A 10 -16.23 -24.97 -5.48
CA PHE A 10 -16.30 -25.52 -6.84
C PHE A 10 -14.91 -25.86 -7.41
N SER A 11 -13.83 -25.58 -6.68
CA SER A 11 -12.48 -25.55 -7.22
C SER A 11 -11.59 -26.73 -6.84
N GLU A 12 -11.90 -27.51 -5.80
CA GLU A 12 -10.98 -28.58 -5.37
C GLU A 12 -10.73 -29.68 -6.43
N LYS A 13 -11.67 -29.88 -7.36
CA LYS A 13 -11.45 -30.80 -8.49
C LYS A 13 -10.71 -30.20 -9.67
N ALA A 14 -10.68 -28.88 -9.80
CA ALA A 14 -10.03 -28.17 -10.90
C ALA A 14 -8.58 -27.73 -10.60
N ASP A 15 -8.20 -27.60 -9.32
CA ASP A 15 -6.86 -27.20 -8.90
C ASP A 15 -5.79 -28.33 -9.08
N VAL A 16 -6.20 -29.54 -9.42
CA VAL A 16 -5.30 -30.68 -9.57
C VAL A 16 -4.67 -30.75 -10.97
N LYS A 17 -5.21 -30.05 -11.96
CA LYS A 17 -4.56 -29.95 -13.26
C LYS A 17 -3.46 -28.92 -13.19
N ASP A 18 -2.26 -29.33 -13.50
CA ASP A 18 -1.09 -28.45 -13.61
C ASP A 18 -1.35 -27.40 -14.70
N ILE A 19 -1.63 -26.16 -14.27
CA ILE A 19 -1.92 -25.04 -15.18
C ILE A 19 -0.75 -24.83 -16.15
N SER A 20 0.49 -25.11 -15.72
CA SER A 20 1.67 -25.02 -16.58
C SER A 20 1.64 -25.97 -17.77
N GLN A 21 0.86 -27.03 -17.73
CA GLN A 21 0.65 -27.95 -18.89
C GLN A 21 -0.33 -27.36 -19.92
N HIS A 22 -1.10 -26.34 -19.57
CA HIS A 22 -2.16 -25.78 -20.41
C HIS A 22 -1.91 -24.33 -20.81
N PHE A 23 -1.07 -23.63 -20.08
CA PHE A 23 -0.82 -22.19 -20.28
C PHE A 23 0.66 -21.86 -20.18
N ILE A 24 1.10 -20.89 -20.99
CA ILE A 24 2.44 -20.29 -20.94
C ILE A 24 2.34 -18.77 -20.89
N LEU A 25 3.37 -18.13 -20.31
CA LEU A 25 3.62 -16.70 -20.47
C LEU A 25 4.52 -16.48 -21.66
N LYS A 26 4.05 -15.74 -22.64
CA LYS A 26 4.80 -15.40 -23.83
C LYS A 26 5.00 -13.90 -23.92
N LYS A 27 6.22 -13.49 -24.27
CA LYS A 27 6.54 -12.08 -24.47
C LYS A 27 5.88 -11.57 -25.75
N ASP A 28 5.22 -10.42 -25.66
CA ASP A 28 4.72 -9.72 -26.84
C ASP A 28 5.81 -8.79 -27.38
N GLU A 29 6.49 -9.26 -28.41
CA GLU A 29 7.55 -8.50 -29.04
C GLU A 29 7.06 -7.34 -29.92
N THR A 30 5.75 -7.25 -30.16
CA THR A 30 5.16 -6.14 -30.94
C THR A 30 5.04 -4.88 -30.10
N ILE A 31 5.07 -5.04 -28.77
CA ILE A 31 5.00 -3.94 -27.80
C ILE A 31 6.42 -3.70 -27.27
N ASP A 32 7.24 -2.98 -28.03
CA ASP A 32 8.56 -2.56 -27.55
C ASP A 32 8.45 -1.22 -26.82
N PHE A 33 8.65 -1.27 -25.50
CA PHE A 33 8.87 -0.14 -24.63
C PHE A 33 10.27 -0.22 -24.01
N SER A 34 11.27 -0.53 -24.83
CA SER A 34 12.67 -0.41 -24.47
C SER A 34 13.06 1.08 -24.50
N ALA A 35 12.70 1.82 -23.47
CA ALA A 35 13.41 3.05 -23.17
C ALA A 35 14.87 2.71 -22.85
N ALA A 36 15.77 3.65 -23.12
CA ALA A 36 17.21 3.49 -23.01
C ALA A 36 17.63 2.58 -21.83
N GLN A 37 18.62 1.73 -22.03
CA GLN A 37 19.12 0.62 -21.17
C GLN A 37 19.38 0.92 -19.67
N SER A 38 18.95 2.04 -19.15
CA SER A 38 19.24 2.55 -17.78
C SER A 38 18.03 2.74 -16.87
N GLY A 39 16.80 2.48 -17.32
CA GLY A 39 15.58 2.68 -16.52
C GLY A 39 15.12 1.42 -15.77
N ILE A 40 14.13 1.61 -14.90
CA ILE A 40 13.49 0.53 -14.16
C ILE A 40 12.59 -0.27 -15.12
N ARG A 41 12.63 -1.59 -15.00
CA ARG A 41 11.82 -2.49 -15.84
C ARG A 41 10.57 -2.93 -15.08
N HIS A 42 9.41 -2.51 -15.57
CA HIS A 42 8.09 -2.96 -15.11
C HIS A 42 7.57 -4.12 -15.95
N THR A 43 6.52 -4.78 -15.49
CA THR A 43 5.90 -5.91 -16.21
C THR A 43 4.40 -5.73 -16.32
N PHE A 44 3.85 -5.95 -17.52
CA PHE A 44 2.42 -6.02 -17.75
C PHE A 44 2.08 -7.40 -18.35
N ILE A 45 1.11 -8.10 -17.74
CA ILE A 45 0.65 -9.41 -18.19
C ILE A 45 -0.81 -9.28 -18.62
N GLU A 46 -1.08 -9.48 -19.89
CA GLU A 46 -2.44 -9.58 -20.42
C GLU A 46 -2.96 -11.01 -20.27
N GLY A 47 -4.04 -11.19 -19.53
CA GLY A 47 -4.69 -12.47 -19.32
C GLY A 47 -5.44 -12.60 -18.01
N ASP A 48 -6.10 -13.75 -17.80
CA ASP A 48 -6.74 -14.04 -16.52
C ASP A 48 -5.68 -14.17 -15.42
N ASN A 49 -5.93 -13.49 -14.32
CA ASN A 49 -4.98 -13.41 -13.23
C ASN A 49 -4.75 -14.74 -12.49
N TYR A 50 -5.69 -15.69 -12.52
CA TYR A 50 -5.48 -16.96 -11.84
C TYR A 50 -4.41 -17.83 -12.55
N PRO A 51 -4.48 -18.12 -13.85
CA PRO A 51 -3.37 -18.75 -14.58
C PRO A 51 -2.07 -17.96 -14.45
N ALA A 52 -2.11 -16.63 -14.60
CA ALA A 52 -0.91 -15.78 -14.48
C ALA A 52 -0.21 -15.97 -13.12
N LEU A 53 -0.95 -15.85 -12.01
CA LEU A 53 -0.42 -16.03 -10.67
C LEU A 53 0.19 -17.43 -10.46
N LYS A 54 -0.39 -18.47 -11.05
CA LYS A 54 0.13 -19.85 -10.97
C LYS A 54 1.43 -20.00 -11.77
N LEU A 55 1.49 -19.45 -12.97
CA LEU A 55 2.70 -19.47 -13.81
C LEU A 55 3.85 -18.70 -13.16
N LEU A 56 3.56 -17.56 -12.57
CA LEU A 56 4.54 -16.75 -11.84
C LEU A 56 5.15 -17.46 -10.62
N LEU A 57 4.50 -18.49 -10.08
CA LEU A 57 5.06 -19.25 -8.93
C LEU A 57 6.38 -19.97 -9.27
N SER A 58 6.66 -20.27 -10.54
CA SER A 58 7.93 -20.89 -10.94
C SER A 58 9.11 -19.94 -10.73
N GLU A 59 8.92 -18.64 -10.97
CA GLU A 59 9.98 -17.64 -10.93
C GLU A 59 9.87 -16.69 -9.74
N TYR A 60 8.64 -16.28 -9.36
CA TYR A 60 8.39 -15.20 -8.39
C TYR A 60 7.92 -15.69 -7.02
N ARG A 61 8.02 -16.98 -6.70
CA ARG A 61 7.73 -17.48 -5.35
C ARG A 61 8.57 -16.75 -4.31
N GLU A 62 7.89 -16.14 -3.33
CA GLU A 62 8.51 -15.38 -2.22
C GLU A 62 9.40 -14.20 -2.68
N LYS A 63 9.08 -13.59 -3.82
CA LYS A 63 9.83 -12.46 -4.36
C LYS A 63 9.05 -11.14 -4.39
N ILE A 64 7.74 -11.17 -4.16
CA ILE A 64 6.91 -9.97 -4.15
C ILE A 64 6.91 -9.37 -2.74
N ASP A 65 7.20 -8.09 -2.64
CA ASP A 65 7.28 -7.37 -1.37
C ASP A 65 5.91 -6.82 -0.96
N LEU A 66 5.21 -6.19 -1.90
CA LEU A 66 3.94 -5.53 -1.67
C LEU A 66 2.92 -5.93 -2.75
N ILE A 67 1.74 -6.31 -2.35
CA ILE A 67 0.60 -6.46 -3.25
C ILE A 67 -0.44 -5.39 -2.88
N TYR A 68 -0.85 -4.59 -3.86
CA TYR A 68 -2.10 -3.83 -3.81
C TYR A 68 -3.03 -4.43 -4.84
N THR A 69 -4.31 -4.61 -4.50
CA THR A 69 -5.25 -5.22 -5.45
C THR A 69 -6.67 -4.75 -5.21
N ASP A 70 -7.42 -4.54 -6.29
CA ASP A 70 -8.78 -4.00 -6.30
C ASP A 70 -9.73 -4.96 -7.03
N PRO A 71 -10.14 -6.08 -6.37
CA PRO A 71 -11.00 -7.09 -6.99
C PRO A 71 -12.43 -6.57 -7.22
N PRO A 72 -13.26 -7.26 -8.02
CA PRO A 72 -14.68 -6.99 -8.12
C PRO A 72 -15.37 -7.03 -6.75
N TYR A 73 -16.18 -6.00 -6.44
CA TYR A 73 -16.86 -5.86 -5.13
C TYR A 73 -18.15 -6.66 -5.01
N ASN A 74 -18.53 -7.32 -6.07
CA ASN A 74 -19.75 -8.13 -6.16
C ASN A 74 -21.01 -7.35 -5.75
N THR A 75 -21.16 -6.16 -6.31
CA THR A 75 -22.25 -5.22 -5.97
C THR A 75 -23.54 -5.49 -6.74
N GLY A 76 -23.50 -6.40 -7.72
CA GLY A 76 -24.60 -6.69 -8.63
C GLY A 76 -24.87 -5.60 -9.68
N LYS A 77 -23.96 -4.62 -9.80
CA LYS A 77 -24.07 -3.53 -10.80
C LYS A 77 -23.42 -3.92 -12.11
N ASN A 78 -23.91 -3.33 -13.19
CA ASN A 78 -23.25 -3.42 -14.48
C ASN A 78 -22.11 -2.40 -14.53
N PHE A 79 -20.89 -2.90 -14.56
CA PHE A 79 -19.66 -2.14 -14.78
C PHE A 79 -19.00 -2.63 -16.07
N THR A 80 -17.90 -2.00 -16.44
CA THR A 80 -17.02 -2.46 -17.53
C THR A 80 -16.41 -3.84 -17.25
N TYR A 81 -16.56 -4.37 -16.03
CA TYR A 81 -16.13 -5.69 -15.60
C TYR A 81 -17.25 -6.45 -14.88
N ARG A 82 -17.12 -7.77 -14.77
CA ARG A 82 -18.11 -8.63 -14.11
C ARG A 82 -18.14 -8.39 -12.59
N ASP A 83 -19.27 -7.92 -12.07
CA ASP A 83 -19.47 -7.57 -10.64
C ASP A 83 -20.76 -8.16 -10.04
N ASN A 84 -21.22 -9.31 -10.55
CA ASN A 84 -22.51 -9.94 -10.24
C ASN A 84 -22.41 -11.46 -10.08
N MET A 85 -21.45 -11.95 -9.31
CA MET A 85 -21.30 -13.37 -8.98
C MET A 85 -22.20 -13.78 -7.83
N GLN A 86 -22.57 -15.08 -7.74
CA GLN A 86 -23.10 -15.62 -6.50
C GLN A 86 -22.03 -15.55 -5.40
N THR A 87 -22.44 -15.43 -4.13
CA THR A 87 -21.50 -15.21 -3.02
C THR A 87 -20.45 -16.31 -2.89
N ASP A 88 -20.86 -17.57 -3.02
CA ASP A 88 -19.98 -18.74 -2.97
C ASP A 88 -19.03 -18.81 -4.18
N GLU A 89 -19.54 -18.48 -5.37
CA GLU A 89 -18.70 -18.32 -6.59
C GLU A 89 -17.63 -17.25 -6.38
N TRP A 90 -18.02 -16.09 -5.82
CA TRP A 90 -17.10 -15.00 -5.55
C TRP A 90 -16.03 -15.38 -4.51
N LEU A 91 -16.43 -16.07 -3.44
CA LEU A 91 -15.50 -16.56 -2.41
C LEU A 91 -14.51 -17.56 -3.01
N SER A 92 -14.97 -18.51 -3.82
CA SER A 92 -14.10 -19.48 -4.51
C SER A 92 -13.18 -18.80 -5.53
N PHE A 93 -13.68 -17.79 -6.24
CA PHE A 93 -12.91 -16.96 -7.17
C PHE A 93 -11.78 -16.23 -6.46
N MET A 94 -12.06 -15.60 -5.32
CA MET A 94 -11.07 -14.87 -4.52
C MET A 94 -10.09 -15.82 -3.82
N GLN A 95 -10.57 -16.93 -3.27
CA GLN A 95 -9.74 -17.89 -2.55
C GLN A 95 -8.56 -18.40 -3.37
N ARG A 96 -8.81 -18.82 -4.61
CA ARG A 96 -7.77 -19.36 -5.50
C ARG A 96 -6.68 -18.32 -5.77
N ARG A 97 -7.06 -17.08 -6.03
CA ARG A 97 -6.16 -15.96 -6.32
C ARG A 97 -5.35 -15.55 -5.10
N LEU A 98 -6.01 -15.40 -3.95
CA LEU A 98 -5.34 -15.02 -2.71
C LEU A 98 -4.38 -16.10 -2.19
N ARG A 99 -4.70 -17.40 -2.36
CA ARG A 99 -3.77 -18.50 -2.05
C ARG A 99 -2.52 -18.46 -2.93
N ALA A 100 -2.65 -18.15 -4.22
CA ALA A 100 -1.50 -17.99 -5.12
C ALA A 100 -0.70 -16.73 -4.77
N ALA A 101 -1.37 -15.60 -4.56
CA ALA A 101 -0.76 -14.34 -4.17
C ALA A 101 0.07 -14.47 -2.86
N ARG A 102 -0.47 -15.17 -1.84
CA ARG A 102 0.27 -15.43 -0.59
C ARG A 102 1.58 -16.19 -0.83
N LYS A 103 1.62 -17.12 -1.80
CA LYS A 103 2.84 -17.87 -2.14
C LYS A 103 3.88 -17.01 -2.86
N LEU A 104 3.45 -15.98 -3.58
CA LEU A 104 4.32 -15.02 -4.26
C LEU A 104 4.93 -13.99 -3.29
N LEU A 105 4.21 -13.64 -2.22
CA LEU A 105 4.71 -12.70 -1.21
C LEU A 105 5.96 -13.23 -0.50
N LYS A 106 6.94 -12.35 -0.26
CA LYS A 106 8.03 -12.57 0.69
C LYS A 106 7.47 -12.75 2.09
N ASP A 107 8.19 -13.42 2.96
CA ASP A 107 7.81 -13.54 4.37
C ASP A 107 7.65 -12.17 5.07
N SER A 108 8.44 -11.18 4.69
CA SER A 108 8.34 -9.78 5.15
C SER A 108 7.35 -8.95 4.36
N GLY A 109 6.64 -9.54 3.39
CA GLY A 109 5.72 -8.82 2.51
C GLY A 109 4.30 -8.72 3.07
N CYS A 110 3.52 -7.82 2.48
CA CYS A 110 2.12 -7.61 2.82
C CYS A 110 1.24 -7.39 1.59
N ILE A 111 -0.06 -7.51 1.79
CA ILE A 111 -1.08 -7.28 0.77
C ILE A 111 -2.13 -6.32 1.29
N PHE A 112 -2.52 -5.33 0.47
CA PHE A 112 -3.71 -4.50 0.65
C PHE A 112 -4.77 -4.92 -0.36
N ILE A 113 -5.98 -5.17 0.12
CA ILE A 113 -7.11 -5.63 -0.71
C ILE A 113 -8.23 -4.61 -0.54
N ALA A 114 -8.46 -3.81 -1.59
CA ALA A 114 -9.57 -2.86 -1.62
C ALA A 114 -10.90 -3.62 -1.75
N ILE A 115 -11.91 -3.21 -0.99
CA ILE A 115 -13.22 -3.86 -1.01
C ILE A 115 -14.34 -2.92 -0.55
N GLY A 116 -15.51 -3.08 -1.12
CA GLY A 116 -16.72 -2.38 -0.67
C GLY A 116 -17.35 -3.02 0.58
N GLN A 117 -18.19 -2.22 1.25
CA GLN A 117 -18.83 -2.63 2.50
C GLN A 117 -19.68 -3.90 2.39
N SER A 118 -20.22 -4.21 1.20
CA SER A 118 -21.06 -5.40 0.99
C SER A 118 -20.32 -6.71 1.21
N GLN A 119 -19.02 -6.77 0.90
CA GLN A 119 -18.23 -8.00 0.91
C GLN A 119 -17.06 -7.99 1.92
N VAL A 120 -16.79 -6.88 2.59
CA VAL A 120 -15.63 -6.74 3.49
C VAL A 120 -15.58 -7.82 4.57
N HIS A 121 -16.71 -8.17 5.16
CA HIS A 121 -16.78 -9.17 6.24
C HIS A 121 -16.46 -10.58 5.73
N LEU A 122 -17.00 -10.96 4.57
CA LEU A 122 -16.73 -12.26 3.94
C LEU A 122 -15.27 -12.36 3.49
N LEU A 123 -14.74 -11.28 2.89
CA LEU A 123 -13.34 -11.22 2.49
C LEU A 123 -12.40 -11.30 3.71
N LYS A 124 -12.76 -10.64 4.82
CA LYS A 124 -11.98 -10.70 6.07
C LYS A 124 -11.85 -12.13 6.58
N ILE A 125 -12.99 -12.88 6.65
CA ILE A 125 -13.00 -14.26 7.08
C ILE A 125 -12.17 -15.14 6.13
N LEU A 126 -12.32 -14.96 4.82
CA LEU A 126 -11.55 -15.68 3.81
C LEU A 126 -10.04 -15.41 3.97
N CYS A 127 -9.65 -14.16 4.18
CA CYS A 127 -8.26 -13.78 4.39
C CYS A 127 -7.70 -14.36 5.71
N ASP A 128 -8.49 -14.40 6.78
CA ASP A 128 -8.10 -15.05 8.05
C ASP A 128 -7.78 -16.54 7.84
N GLN A 129 -8.53 -17.23 7.02
CA GLN A 129 -8.26 -18.64 6.68
C GLN A 129 -7.01 -18.81 5.81
N ILE A 130 -6.75 -17.87 4.91
CA ILE A 130 -5.62 -17.97 3.96
C ILE A 130 -4.31 -17.49 4.60
N PHE A 131 -4.31 -16.30 5.20
CA PHE A 131 -3.12 -15.66 5.74
C PHE A 131 -2.88 -15.99 7.22
N GLY A 132 -3.94 -16.35 7.95
CA GLY A 132 -3.98 -16.52 9.39
C GLY A 132 -4.42 -15.21 10.09
N GLU A 133 -5.33 -15.33 11.05
CA GLU A 133 -5.89 -14.20 11.81
C GLU A 133 -4.80 -13.32 12.46
N ASN A 134 -3.76 -13.96 13.00
CA ASN A 134 -2.64 -13.25 13.64
C ASN A 134 -1.79 -12.41 12.67
N ASN A 135 -1.95 -12.60 11.37
CA ASN A 135 -1.27 -11.84 10.33
C ASN A 135 -2.09 -10.66 9.81
N PHE A 136 -3.30 -10.46 10.32
CA PHE A 136 -4.06 -9.25 10.07
C PHE A 136 -3.33 -8.03 10.63
N VAL A 137 -3.10 -7.02 9.79
CA VAL A 137 -2.44 -5.77 10.18
C VAL A 137 -3.50 -4.77 10.60
N ASN A 138 -4.36 -4.34 9.66
CA ASN A 138 -5.46 -3.42 9.92
C ASN A 138 -6.45 -3.38 8.74
N ASP A 139 -7.59 -2.74 8.94
CA ASP A 139 -8.47 -2.24 7.88
C ASP A 139 -8.22 -0.74 7.71
N PHE A 140 -7.63 -0.36 6.58
CA PHE A 140 -7.38 1.03 6.21
C PHE A 140 -8.58 1.56 5.44
N MET A 141 -9.38 2.39 6.08
CA MET A 141 -10.61 2.94 5.54
C MET A 141 -10.35 4.23 4.78
N TRP A 142 -10.46 4.18 3.46
CA TRP A 142 -10.36 5.37 2.62
C TRP A 142 -11.69 6.11 2.58
N LEU A 143 -11.69 7.39 2.93
CA LEU A 143 -12.85 8.27 2.86
C LEU A 143 -12.93 8.89 1.46
N HIS A 144 -13.81 8.35 0.61
CA HIS A 144 -13.84 8.66 -0.82
C HIS A 144 -14.90 9.69 -1.25
N GLY A 145 -15.35 10.57 -0.35
CA GLY A 145 -16.24 11.66 -0.70
C GLY A 145 -17.39 11.90 0.27
N LYS A 146 -18.41 12.63 -0.18
CA LYS A 146 -19.54 13.03 0.66
C LYS A 146 -20.62 11.96 0.83
N GLY A 147 -20.42 10.79 0.22
CA GLY A 147 -21.41 9.71 0.17
C GLY A 147 -22.62 10.03 -0.72
N LYS A 148 -23.30 8.98 -1.20
CA LYS A 148 -24.61 9.14 -1.86
C LYS A 148 -25.69 9.40 -0.83
N LYS A 149 -26.73 10.13 -1.19
CA LYS A 149 -27.94 10.21 -0.36
C LYS A 149 -28.55 8.81 -0.27
N ASP A 150 -28.54 8.25 0.92
CA ASP A 150 -29.19 7.00 1.24
C ASP A 150 -30.32 7.26 2.25
N LYS A 151 -31.27 6.37 2.31
CA LYS A 151 -32.44 6.50 3.21
C LYS A 151 -32.03 6.40 4.70
N TRP A 152 -31.05 5.56 4.98
CA TRP A 152 -30.69 5.19 6.36
C TRP A 152 -29.34 5.79 6.81
N SER A 153 -28.32 5.66 5.99
CA SER A 153 -26.99 6.13 6.32
C SER A 153 -26.18 6.37 5.05
N ARG A 154 -25.19 7.27 5.12
CA ARG A 154 -24.24 7.50 4.02
C ARG A 154 -23.02 6.63 4.21
N THR A 155 -22.70 5.82 3.21
CA THR A 155 -21.41 5.11 3.16
C THR A 155 -20.36 6.08 2.61
N LEU A 156 -19.34 6.38 3.43
CA LEU A 156 -18.29 7.34 3.12
C LEU A 156 -16.94 6.70 2.86
N GLN A 157 -16.80 5.39 3.21
CA GLN A 157 -15.52 4.70 3.16
C GLN A 157 -15.54 3.49 2.23
N GLN A 158 -14.35 3.12 1.80
CA GLN A 158 -13.99 1.81 1.28
C GLN A 158 -12.90 1.22 2.16
N SER A 159 -12.98 -0.07 2.43
CA SER A 159 -11.99 -0.81 3.20
C SER A 159 -10.81 -1.21 2.30
N ASN A 160 -9.61 -1.20 2.90
CA ASN A 160 -8.41 -1.79 2.32
C ASN A 160 -7.83 -2.72 3.39
N LEU A 161 -8.23 -3.99 3.33
CA LEU A 161 -7.77 -4.99 4.29
C LEU A 161 -6.28 -5.27 4.08
N CYS A 162 -5.49 -5.08 5.14
CA CYS A 162 -4.06 -5.34 5.10
C CYS A 162 -3.72 -6.62 5.86
N TYR A 163 -3.02 -7.53 5.20
CA TYR A 163 -2.45 -8.75 5.77
C TYR A 163 -0.96 -8.85 5.48
N ALA A 164 -0.18 -9.22 6.48
CA ALA A 164 1.18 -9.68 6.29
C ALA A 164 1.21 -11.16 5.87
N LYS A 165 2.22 -11.60 5.13
CA LYS A 165 2.47 -13.03 5.01
C LYS A 165 2.94 -13.62 6.35
N ASN A 166 3.81 -12.88 7.07
CA ASN A 166 4.24 -13.17 8.43
C ASN A 166 4.45 -11.86 9.19
N LYS A 167 3.49 -11.47 10.03
CA LYS A 167 3.49 -10.18 10.75
C LYS A 167 4.73 -9.98 11.64
N LYS A 168 5.34 -11.07 12.12
CA LYS A 168 6.57 -10.99 12.94
C LYS A 168 7.81 -10.58 12.13
N LYS A 169 7.77 -10.74 10.79
CA LYS A 169 8.85 -10.35 9.87
C LYS A 169 8.54 -9.07 9.10
N LEU A 170 7.29 -8.60 9.15
CA LEU A 170 6.90 -7.34 8.56
C LEU A 170 7.52 -6.19 9.36
N LYS A 171 8.13 -5.22 8.68
CA LYS A 171 8.61 -4.00 9.30
C LYS A 171 7.44 -3.18 9.82
N GLU A 172 7.61 -2.48 10.92
CA GLU A 172 6.60 -1.58 11.45
C GLU A 172 6.27 -0.48 10.43
N PHE A 173 4.99 -0.22 10.26
CA PHE A 173 4.53 0.84 9.36
C PHE A 173 4.85 2.21 9.95
N SER A 174 5.18 3.13 9.08
CA SER A 174 5.55 4.49 9.44
C SER A 174 4.92 5.48 8.48
N ASP A 175 4.48 6.60 8.99
CA ASP A 175 3.97 7.73 8.22
C ASP A 175 4.56 9.02 8.76
N PHE A 176 4.42 10.11 8.03
CA PHE A 176 4.90 11.42 8.44
C PHE A 176 3.76 12.42 8.48
N GLU A 177 3.62 13.09 9.61
CA GLU A 177 2.64 14.16 9.78
C GLU A 177 3.32 15.48 10.07
N GLN A 178 2.85 16.53 9.39
CA GLN A 178 3.30 17.87 9.68
C GLN A 178 2.59 18.39 10.95
N THR A 179 3.36 18.77 11.94
CA THR A 179 2.82 19.25 13.21
C THR A 179 2.14 20.60 13.04
N SER A 180 0.95 20.75 13.61
CA SER A 180 0.18 22.01 13.58
C SER A 180 -0.56 22.31 14.87
N TRP A 181 -0.40 21.45 15.89
CA TRP A 181 -1.20 21.50 17.12
C TRP A 181 -0.49 22.07 18.36
N ALA A 182 0.76 22.50 18.22
CA ALA A 182 1.46 23.12 19.33
C ALA A 182 0.84 24.49 19.63
N THR A 183 0.36 24.66 20.87
CA THR A 183 -0.27 25.91 21.35
C THR A 183 0.47 26.53 22.52
N SER A 184 1.48 25.84 23.07
CA SER A 184 2.22 26.26 24.26
C SER A 184 3.67 26.60 23.91
N ASN A 185 4.21 27.59 24.60
CA ASN A 185 5.62 27.95 24.56
C ASN A 185 6.11 28.10 26.00
N ALA A 186 6.41 26.97 26.64
CA ALA A 186 6.64 26.90 28.09
C ALA A 186 7.90 27.61 28.57
N ASP A 187 8.87 27.80 27.67
CA ASP A 187 10.17 28.42 27.96
C ASP A 187 10.42 29.75 27.20
N GLY A 188 9.42 30.23 26.46
CA GLY A 188 9.55 31.46 25.69
C GLY A 188 10.47 31.36 24.47
N ASP A 189 10.57 30.16 23.86
CA ASP A 189 11.40 29.93 22.70
C ASP A 189 11.02 30.85 21.53
N ARG A 190 12.00 31.50 20.92
CA ARG A 190 11.81 32.48 19.85
C ARG A 190 11.22 31.87 18.56
N ARG A 191 11.34 30.56 18.38
CA ARG A 191 10.81 29.83 17.22
C ARG A 191 9.29 29.63 17.30
N GLY A 192 8.68 29.91 18.43
CA GLY A 192 7.24 29.87 18.62
C GLY A 192 6.75 28.73 19.49
N ALA A 193 5.48 28.35 19.30
CA ALA A 193 4.87 27.29 20.06
C ALA A 193 5.43 25.90 19.68
N TRP A 194 5.59 25.04 20.69
CA TRP A 194 6.06 23.66 20.52
C TRP A 194 5.31 22.72 21.47
N PHE A 195 5.26 21.44 21.16
CA PHE A 195 4.79 20.43 22.08
C PHE A 195 5.92 19.52 22.54
N SER A 196 5.70 18.88 23.69
CA SER A 196 6.68 18.06 24.38
C SER A 196 6.70 16.64 23.81
N GLY A 197 7.65 16.34 22.92
CA GLY A 197 7.87 15.00 22.37
C GLY A 197 8.62 14.09 23.34
N SER A 198 8.20 12.82 23.45
CA SER A 198 8.96 11.83 24.21
C SER A 198 10.27 11.49 23.49
N ILE A 199 11.37 11.39 24.23
CA ILE A 199 12.71 11.12 23.68
C ILE A 199 13.42 10.01 24.46
N SER A 200 12.78 9.44 25.48
CA SER A 200 13.35 8.38 26.31
C SER A 200 12.30 7.37 26.76
N PHE A 201 12.73 6.17 27.06
CA PHE A 201 11.96 5.23 27.86
C PHE A 201 11.93 5.69 29.33
N ASP A 202 10.93 5.26 30.09
CA ASP A 202 10.97 5.40 31.53
C ASP A 202 12.06 4.49 32.15
N GLU A 203 12.44 4.75 33.40
CA GLU A 203 13.52 4.02 34.05
C GLU A 203 13.26 2.51 34.14
N LYS A 204 12.00 2.11 34.35
CA LYS A 204 11.60 0.70 34.49
C LYS A 204 11.70 -0.06 33.17
N ARG A 205 11.51 0.66 32.04
CA ARG A 205 11.55 0.10 30.69
C ARG A 205 12.92 0.27 29.99
N SER A 206 13.80 1.05 30.59
CA SER A 206 15.14 1.28 30.05
C SER A 206 15.98 0.01 30.08
N ASN A 207 16.57 -0.37 28.95
CA ASN A 207 17.49 -1.48 28.83
C ASN A 207 18.95 -0.99 28.90
N PRO A 208 19.70 -1.28 29.99
CA PRO A 208 21.08 -0.85 30.12
C PRO A 208 22.05 -1.42 29.09
N LYS A 209 21.64 -2.46 28.36
CA LYS A 209 22.43 -3.09 27.28
C LYS A 209 22.14 -2.48 25.90
N SER A 210 21.22 -1.53 25.80
CA SER A 210 20.94 -0.83 24.54
C SER A 210 22.11 0.08 24.16
N GLU A 211 22.44 0.16 22.88
CA GLU A 211 23.40 1.13 22.35
C GLU A 211 22.99 2.59 22.64
N ASN A 212 21.68 2.82 22.78
CA ASN A 212 21.11 4.12 23.13
C ASN A 212 20.98 4.33 24.66
N TYR A 213 21.66 3.55 25.49
CA TYR A 213 21.68 3.75 26.94
C TYR A 213 22.90 4.57 27.34
N TYR A 214 22.72 5.90 27.47
CA TYR A 214 23.79 6.83 27.79
C TYR A 214 23.32 7.93 28.77
N GLU A 215 24.28 8.70 29.28
CA GLU A 215 24.03 9.83 30.19
C GLU A 215 24.10 11.17 29.47
N ILE A 216 23.16 12.05 29.79
CA ILE A 216 23.22 13.47 29.42
C ILE A 216 23.09 14.33 30.67
N VAL A 217 23.59 15.57 30.61
CA VAL A 217 23.60 16.51 31.73
C VAL A 217 22.76 17.73 31.35
N SER A 218 21.82 18.11 32.22
CA SER A 218 21.02 19.34 32.02
C SER A 218 21.87 20.60 32.26
N PRO A 219 21.43 21.78 31.78
CA PRO A 219 22.10 23.03 32.11
C PRO A 219 22.19 23.33 33.62
N GLY A 220 21.26 22.76 34.42
CA GLY A 220 21.29 22.82 35.87
C GLY A 220 22.20 21.79 36.56
N GLY A 221 22.96 20.98 35.79
CA GLY A 221 23.88 20.00 36.32
C GLY A 221 23.27 18.64 36.70
N ILE A 222 21.97 18.43 36.42
CA ILE A 222 21.30 17.15 36.72
C ILE A 222 21.67 16.11 35.65
N ARG A 223 22.07 14.93 36.13
CA ARG A 223 22.48 13.81 35.29
C ARG A 223 21.29 12.89 35.00
N TRP A 224 21.03 12.65 33.72
CA TRP A 224 19.99 11.75 33.25
C TRP A 224 20.61 10.55 32.54
N LYS A 225 20.63 9.40 33.17
CA LYS A 225 21.12 8.14 32.57
C LYS A 225 19.95 7.19 32.35
N ARG A 226 19.62 6.95 31.07
CA ARG A 226 18.49 6.10 30.66
C ARG A 226 18.64 5.64 29.22
N GLN A 227 17.74 4.78 28.76
CA GLN A 227 17.64 4.44 27.36
C GLN A 227 16.87 5.55 26.62
N TRP A 228 17.52 6.12 25.62
CA TRP A 228 16.96 7.13 24.75
C TRP A 228 16.38 6.51 23.49
N LEU A 229 15.46 7.22 22.81
CA LEU A 229 14.85 6.79 21.55
C LEU A 229 15.73 7.09 20.34
N ILE A 230 16.79 7.87 20.53
CA ILE A 230 17.72 8.33 19.49
C ILE A 230 19.17 8.07 19.88
N PRO A 231 20.10 7.95 18.91
CA PRO A 231 21.53 7.83 19.16
C PRO A 231 22.11 9.04 19.89
N GLU A 232 23.23 8.83 20.61
CA GLU A 232 23.90 9.90 21.38
C GLU A 232 24.34 11.08 20.48
N ALA A 233 24.75 10.79 19.26
CA ALA A 233 25.17 11.84 18.30
C ALA A 233 24.01 12.78 17.95
N GLU A 234 22.81 12.23 17.70
CA GLU A 234 21.61 13.01 17.42
C GLU A 234 21.18 13.80 18.65
N MET A 235 21.24 13.21 19.85
CA MET A 235 20.94 13.89 21.10
C MET A 235 21.85 15.13 21.28
N LYS A 236 23.15 14.99 21.06
CA LYS A 236 24.10 16.11 21.13
C LYS A 236 23.75 17.22 20.16
N GLN A 237 23.29 16.86 18.95
CA GLN A 237 22.86 17.84 17.97
C GLN A 237 21.59 18.58 18.42
N LEU A 238 20.60 17.87 18.95
CA LEU A 238 19.38 18.49 19.48
C LEU A 238 19.65 19.41 20.66
N ILE A 239 20.60 19.05 21.53
CA ILE A 239 21.05 19.91 22.64
C ILE A 239 21.70 21.19 22.10
N LYS A 240 22.59 21.08 21.11
CA LYS A 240 23.25 22.22 20.47
C LYS A 240 22.26 23.16 19.77
N GLU A 241 21.19 22.60 19.21
CA GLU A 241 20.12 23.35 18.54
C GLU A 241 19.08 23.91 19.52
N ASP A 242 19.27 23.73 20.82
CA ASP A 242 18.29 24.10 21.87
C ASP A 242 16.89 23.48 21.63
N LYS A 243 16.87 22.25 21.13
CA LYS A 243 15.64 21.48 20.89
C LYS A 243 15.28 20.52 22.02
N ILE A 244 15.98 20.60 23.16
CA ILE A 244 15.67 19.82 24.37
C ILE A 244 15.09 20.74 25.43
N TYR A 245 13.91 20.39 25.91
CA TYR A 245 13.29 21.04 27.07
C TYR A 245 13.67 20.29 28.34
N TRP A 246 14.31 21.02 29.26
CA TRP A 246 14.83 20.50 30.54
C TRP A 246 13.98 20.82 31.74
N GLY A 247 12.87 21.54 31.56
CA GLY A 247 12.10 22.14 32.62
C GLY A 247 12.38 23.64 32.74
N LYS A 248 11.84 24.24 33.80
CA LYS A 248 12.01 25.67 34.08
C LYS A 248 13.41 25.97 34.59
N ALA A 249 13.94 27.11 34.20
CA ALA A 249 15.17 27.65 34.78
C ALA A 249 14.93 28.14 36.22
N PRO A 250 15.93 28.14 37.11
CA PRO A 250 17.32 27.68 36.85
C PRO A 250 17.55 26.19 37.10
N GLU A 251 16.58 25.47 37.66
CA GLU A 251 16.74 24.09 38.14
C GLU A 251 16.91 23.08 36.98
N PHE A 252 16.19 23.29 35.88
CA PHE A 252 16.20 22.38 34.70
C PHE A 252 16.08 20.91 35.10
N SER A 253 15.10 20.60 35.96
CA SER A 253 14.97 19.33 36.69
C SER A 253 13.97 18.37 36.08
N ASN A 254 13.35 18.72 34.98
CA ASN A 254 12.41 17.81 34.32
C ASN A 254 13.16 16.77 33.50
N VAL A 255 12.54 15.59 33.36
CA VAL A 255 12.99 14.58 32.39
C VAL A 255 13.10 15.26 31.01
N PRO A 256 14.24 15.15 30.34
CA PRO A 256 14.44 15.80 29.06
C PRO A 256 13.43 15.38 28.00
N ARG A 257 12.87 16.35 27.29
CA ARG A 257 11.87 16.16 26.25
C ARG A 257 12.27 16.92 24.99
N LYS A 258 11.97 16.37 23.81
CA LYS A 258 12.20 17.07 22.54
C LYS A 258 11.15 18.18 22.36
N LYS A 259 11.59 19.38 22.04
CA LYS A 259 10.69 20.45 21.55
C LYS A 259 10.36 20.14 20.09
N VAL A 260 9.07 19.97 19.78
CA VAL A 260 8.58 19.74 18.41
C VAL A 260 7.74 20.96 18.02
N PHE A 261 8.24 21.72 17.07
CA PHE A 261 7.65 22.97 16.61
C PHE A 261 6.58 22.71 15.53
N ASN A 262 5.62 23.65 15.42
CA ASN A 262 4.68 23.62 14.32
C ASN A 262 5.42 23.72 12.97
N GLY A 263 5.01 22.90 12.00
CA GLY A 263 5.67 22.79 10.71
C GLY A 263 6.78 21.74 10.64
N GLU A 264 7.23 21.17 11.76
CA GLU A 264 8.14 20.02 11.73
C GLU A 264 7.39 18.74 11.28
N GLN A 265 8.06 17.93 10.47
CA GLN A 265 7.59 16.58 10.18
C GLN A 265 7.95 15.65 11.34
N VAL A 266 6.98 14.90 11.82
CA VAL A 266 7.17 13.85 12.83
C VAL A 266 6.76 12.51 12.26
N GLU A 267 7.56 11.51 12.55
CA GLU A 267 7.21 10.13 12.26
C GLU A 267 6.11 9.67 13.22
N ILE A 268 5.07 9.08 12.66
CA ILE A 268 3.91 8.58 13.40
C ILE A 268 3.57 7.14 12.95
N ILE A 269 2.85 6.41 13.78
CA ILE A 269 2.17 5.19 13.34
C ILE A 269 1.01 5.61 12.43
N PRO A 270 0.88 5.04 11.22
CA PRO A 270 -0.18 5.42 10.28
C PRO A 270 -1.57 5.29 10.88
N ARG A 271 -2.42 6.28 10.60
CA ARG A 271 -3.84 6.19 10.94
C ARG A 271 -4.54 5.23 9.99
N ASN A 272 -5.50 4.47 10.48
CA ASN A 272 -6.29 3.57 9.63
C ASN A 272 -7.47 4.27 8.94
N ILE A 273 -7.67 5.56 9.15
CA ILE A 273 -8.63 6.39 8.40
C ILE A 273 -7.84 7.29 7.47
N ILE A 274 -8.03 7.12 6.17
CA ILE A 274 -7.34 7.86 5.12
C ILE A 274 -8.32 8.89 4.57
N ASP A 275 -8.17 10.12 4.97
CA ASP A 275 -9.01 11.28 4.60
C ASP A 275 -8.30 12.24 3.63
N GLY A 276 -6.97 12.12 3.49
CA GLY A 276 -6.14 12.95 2.60
C GLY A 276 -6.07 12.47 1.15
N ALA A 277 -6.52 11.23 0.85
CA ALA A 277 -6.49 10.72 -0.51
C ALA A 277 -7.62 11.31 -1.38
N GLU A 278 -7.37 11.39 -2.67
CA GLU A 278 -8.33 11.94 -3.63
C GLU A 278 -9.58 11.07 -3.74
N SER A 279 -10.68 11.70 -4.18
CA SER A 279 -11.93 10.97 -4.45
C SER A 279 -11.88 10.22 -5.79
N THR A 280 -12.73 9.19 -5.94
CA THR A 280 -12.92 8.49 -7.22
C THR A 280 -13.24 9.45 -8.39
N ARG A 281 -13.97 10.54 -8.10
CA ARG A 281 -14.28 11.56 -9.12
C ARG A 281 -13.02 12.28 -9.62
N LYS A 282 -12.08 12.59 -8.75
CA LYS A 282 -10.80 13.21 -9.14
C LYS A 282 -9.95 12.21 -9.90
N ALA A 283 -9.88 10.95 -9.44
CA ALA A 283 -9.19 9.89 -10.15
C ALA A 283 -9.75 9.66 -11.56
N GLN A 284 -11.09 9.73 -11.72
CA GLN A 284 -11.72 9.66 -13.05
C GLN A 284 -11.31 10.83 -13.92
N LYS A 285 -11.34 12.04 -13.39
CA LYS A 285 -10.92 13.23 -14.14
C LYS A 285 -9.47 13.14 -14.59
N HIS A 286 -8.60 12.68 -13.70
CA HIS A 286 -7.18 12.45 -14.01
C HIS A 286 -7.00 11.43 -15.15
N LEU A 287 -7.70 10.28 -15.09
CA LEU A 287 -7.66 9.28 -16.15
C LEU A 287 -8.19 9.82 -17.47
N ASP A 288 -9.31 10.54 -17.45
CA ASP A 288 -9.92 11.17 -18.64
C ASP A 288 -8.96 12.16 -19.31
N GLU A 289 -8.26 12.97 -18.53
CA GLU A 289 -7.26 13.94 -19.02
C GLU A 289 -6.02 13.22 -19.57
N LEU A 290 -5.54 12.20 -18.88
CA LEU A 290 -4.35 11.43 -19.27
C LEU A 290 -4.57 10.71 -20.62
N LEU A 291 -5.73 10.08 -20.79
CA LEU A 291 -6.09 9.32 -21.98
C LEU A 291 -6.76 10.17 -23.08
N CYS A 292 -7.08 11.43 -22.79
CA CYS A 292 -7.88 12.30 -23.66
C CYS A 292 -9.23 11.66 -24.06
N GLU A 293 -9.85 10.91 -23.13
CA GLU A 293 -11.11 10.22 -23.34
C GLU A 293 -11.95 10.21 -22.06
N LYS A 294 -13.24 10.52 -22.16
CA LYS A 294 -14.12 10.62 -21.00
C LYS A 294 -14.79 9.29 -20.67
N LYS A 295 -14.75 8.92 -19.39
CA LYS A 295 -15.45 7.76 -18.83
C LYS A 295 -15.09 6.43 -19.52
N SER A 296 -13.86 6.28 -19.90
CA SER A 296 -13.34 5.04 -20.51
C SER A 296 -13.26 3.86 -19.56
N PHE A 297 -13.28 4.12 -18.24
CA PHE A 297 -13.24 3.10 -17.19
C PHE A 297 -14.08 3.53 -15.98
N ASP A 298 -14.70 2.57 -15.28
CA ASP A 298 -15.51 2.83 -14.10
C ASP A 298 -14.67 2.80 -12.80
N ASN A 299 -14.80 3.87 -12.01
CA ASN A 299 -14.27 3.96 -10.66
C ASN A 299 -12.74 3.69 -10.52
N PRO A 300 -11.87 4.34 -11.31
CA PRO A 300 -10.43 4.19 -11.15
C PRO A 300 -10.01 4.59 -9.74
N LYS A 301 -9.01 3.86 -9.17
CA LYS A 301 -8.46 4.23 -7.87
C LYS A 301 -7.57 5.46 -8.00
N PRO A 302 -7.59 6.36 -6.99
CA PRO A 302 -6.66 7.48 -6.94
C PRO A 302 -5.21 7.01 -6.83
N VAL A 303 -4.34 7.64 -7.62
CA VAL A 303 -2.90 7.35 -7.59
C VAL A 303 -2.32 7.59 -6.20
N ASN A 304 -2.67 8.71 -5.57
CA ASN A 304 -2.16 9.09 -4.26
C ASN A 304 -2.66 8.21 -3.11
N LEU A 305 -3.78 7.48 -3.25
CA LEU A 305 -4.19 6.46 -2.28
C LEU A 305 -3.23 5.27 -2.29
N ILE A 306 -2.90 4.77 -3.48
CA ILE A 306 -1.98 3.64 -3.63
C ILE A 306 -0.57 4.06 -3.23
N GLN A 307 -0.16 5.28 -3.60
CA GLN A 307 1.11 5.86 -3.21
C GLN A 307 1.24 5.97 -1.69
N HIS A 308 0.19 6.37 -0.98
CA HIS A 308 0.18 6.37 0.48
C HIS A 308 0.44 4.97 1.06
N PHE A 309 -0.16 3.90 0.50
CA PHE A 309 0.14 2.53 0.93
C PHE A 309 1.59 2.13 0.66
N ILE A 310 2.18 2.55 -0.47
CA ILE A 310 3.59 2.30 -0.77
C ILE A 310 4.50 3.01 0.25
N GLN A 311 4.13 4.21 0.69
CA GLN A 311 4.90 5.00 1.65
C GLN A 311 4.85 4.39 3.06
N ILE A 312 3.65 4.07 3.56
CA ILE A 312 3.49 3.66 4.97
C ILE A 312 4.08 2.29 5.30
N VAL A 313 4.27 1.41 4.33
CA VAL A 313 4.84 0.07 4.58
C VAL A 313 6.29 0.09 5.03
N ASN A 314 6.97 1.24 4.94
CA ASN A 314 8.33 1.45 5.42
C ASN A 314 9.31 0.37 4.93
N MET A 315 9.12 -0.08 3.69
CA MET A 315 9.97 -1.06 3.01
C MET A 315 11.13 -0.35 2.27
N PRO A 316 12.19 -1.10 1.85
CA PRO A 316 13.20 -0.54 0.95
C PRO A 316 12.59 0.06 -0.32
N ASP A 317 13.34 0.95 -0.96
CA ASP A 317 12.89 1.68 -2.14
C ASP A 317 13.18 0.98 -3.47
N ASP A 318 13.60 -0.29 -3.43
CA ASP A 318 13.86 -1.19 -4.57
C ASP A 318 12.92 -2.40 -4.65
N ILE A 319 11.78 -2.35 -3.92
CA ILE A 319 10.82 -3.46 -3.82
C ILE A 319 10.09 -3.77 -5.13
N THR A 320 9.54 -4.99 -5.20
CA THR A 320 8.61 -5.40 -6.26
C THR A 320 7.16 -5.31 -5.78
N ILE A 321 6.37 -4.49 -6.46
CA ILE A 321 4.95 -4.27 -6.21
C ILE A 321 4.15 -5.04 -7.25
N MET A 322 3.07 -5.71 -6.84
CA MET A 322 2.17 -6.43 -7.74
C MET A 322 0.74 -5.96 -7.59
N ASP A 323 0.02 -5.88 -8.72
CA ASP A 323 -1.44 -5.74 -8.76
C ASP A 323 -2.01 -6.71 -9.79
N PHE A 324 -2.76 -7.70 -9.31
CA PHE A 324 -3.33 -8.73 -10.18
C PHE A 324 -4.82 -8.49 -10.54
N PHE A 325 -5.35 -7.31 -10.19
CA PHE A 325 -6.58 -6.74 -10.70
C PHE A 325 -6.32 -5.29 -11.15
N ALA A 326 -5.38 -5.13 -12.08
CA ALA A 326 -4.80 -3.83 -12.40
C ALA A 326 -5.81 -2.76 -12.87
N GLY A 327 -6.97 -3.19 -13.39
CA GLY A 327 -8.01 -2.29 -13.86
C GLY A 327 -7.46 -1.27 -14.85
N SER A 328 -7.50 0.01 -14.49
CA SER A 328 -6.94 1.09 -15.32
C SER A 328 -5.43 1.32 -15.15
N GLY A 329 -4.70 0.52 -14.36
CA GLY A 329 -3.25 0.65 -14.19
C GLY A 329 -2.78 1.70 -13.18
N SER A 330 -3.62 2.12 -12.24
CA SER A 330 -3.29 3.14 -11.23
C SER A 330 -2.08 2.77 -10.37
N THR A 331 -1.86 1.48 -10.12
CA THR A 331 -0.78 0.99 -9.26
C THR A 331 0.60 1.23 -9.87
N LEU A 332 0.75 1.09 -11.18
CA LEU A 332 2.02 1.40 -11.84
C LEU A 332 2.32 2.89 -11.80
N GLU A 333 1.34 3.74 -12.08
CA GLU A 333 1.52 5.19 -11.99
C GLU A 333 1.89 5.62 -10.58
N ALA A 334 1.23 5.06 -9.54
CA ALA A 334 1.58 5.32 -8.14
C ALA A 334 3.03 4.91 -7.80
N THR A 335 3.48 3.78 -8.36
CA THR A 335 4.86 3.30 -8.19
C THR A 335 5.86 4.27 -8.82
N ILE A 336 5.60 4.73 -10.04
CA ILE A 336 6.46 5.68 -10.75
C ILE A 336 6.51 7.03 -10.03
N GLU A 337 5.35 7.55 -9.62
CA GLU A 337 5.29 8.81 -8.88
C GLU A 337 6.04 8.73 -7.55
N GLN A 338 5.96 7.57 -6.85
CA GLN A 338 6.72 7.38 -5.63
C GLN A 338 8.22 7.32 -5.90
N ASN A 339 8.66 6.63 -6.94
CA ASN A 339 10.08 6.60 -7.34
C ASN A 339 10.60 8.01 -7.70
N ARG A 340 9.76 8.85 -8.32
CA ARG A 340 10.12 10.25 -8.60
C ARG A 340 10.31 11.09 -7.35
N LEU A 341 9.49 10.85 -6.33
CA LEU A 341 9.51 11.63 -5.09
C LEU A 341 10.74 11.33 -4.23
N ASP A 342 11.13 10.06 -4.13
CA ASP A 342 12.18 9.64 -3.20
C ASP A 342 13.44 9.07 -3.87
N GLY A 343 13.47 9.02 -5.21
CA GLY A 343 14.58 8.46 -5.97
C GLY A 343 14.65 6.94 -5.96
N GLY A 344 13.57 6.28 -5.55
CA GLY A 344 13.48 4.82 -5.45
C GLY A 344 13.51 4.12 -6.81
N THR A 345 13.72 2.80 -6.77
CA THR A 345 13.82 1.91 -7.95
C THR A 345 12.79 0.78 -7.90
N ARG A 346 11.61 1.05 -7.30
CA ARG A 346 10.52 0.08 -7.18
C ARG A 346 10.04 -0.40 -8.53
N LYS A 347 9.83 -1.69 -8.65
CA LYS A 347 9.29 -2.34 -9.84
C LYS A 347 7.80 -2.60 -9.64
N CYS A 348 7.03 -2.52 -10.72
CA CYS A 348 5.61 -2.83 -10.69
C CYS A 348 5.28 -3.93 -11.70
N MET A 349 4.49 -4.91 -11.26
CA MET A 349 3.95 -5.99 -12.08
C MET A 349 2.42 -5.91 -12.07
N LEU A 350 1.82 -5.71 -13.22
CA LEU A 350 0.38 -5.62 -13.40
C LEU A 350 -0.16 -6.83 -14.18
N ILE A 351 -1.31 -7.34 -13.75
CA ILE A 351 -2.03 -8.40 -14.47
C ILE A 351 -3.44 -7.91 -14.75
N GLN A 352 -3.84 -7.91 -16.03
CA GLN A 352 -5.18 -7.50 -16.43
C GLN A 352 -5.76 -8.40 -17.52
N LYS A 353 -6.95 -8.92 -17.26
CA LYS A 353 -7.73 -9.68 -18.23
C LYS A 353 -8.23 -8.75 -19.35
N PRO A 354 -8.21 -9.18 -20.62
CA PRO A 354 -8.78 -8.41 -21.73
C PRO A 354 -10.31 -8.50 -21.77
N GLU A 355 -10.97 -8.08 -20.68
CA GLU A 355 -12.43 -7.99 -20.64
C GLU A 355 -12.89 -6.90 -21.60
N LYS A 356 -13.90 -7.27 -22.44
CA LYS A 356 -14.46 -6.35 -23.42
C LYS A 356 -15.21 -5.20 -22.77
N ILE A 357 -14.96 -3.99 -23.26
CA ILE A 357 -15.71 -2.80 -22.85
C ILE A 357 -17.00 -2.73 -23.68
N GLU A 358 -18.15 -2.62 -23.02
CA GLU A 358 -19.41 -2.42 -23.69
C GLU A 358 -19.45 -1.02 -24.35
N ASN A 359 -19.90 -0.95 -25.61
CA ASN A 359 -19.93 0.28 -26.40
C ASN A 359 -18.57 1.02 -26.45
N PRO A 360 -17.52 0.39 -26.94
CA PRO A 360 -16.19 0.97 -26.93
C PRO A 360 -16.10 2.15 -27.90
N VAL A 361 -15.54 3.28 -27.43
CA VAL A 361 -15.23 4.44 -28.29
C VAL A 361 -13.82 4.27 -28.86
N ARG A 362 -12.83 4.01 -28.00
CA ARG A 362 -11.42 3.92 -28.37
C ARG A 362 -10.79 2.60 -28.00
N PHE A 363 -11.04 2.10 -26.77
CA PHE A 363 -10.42 0.89 -26.26
C PHE A 363 -11.42 -0.28 -26.30
N GLN A 364 -11.02 -1.40 -26.91
CA GLN A 364 -11.86 -2.60 -27.04
C GLN A 364 -11.91 -3.41 -25.75
N SER A 365 -10.87 -3.32 -24.92
CA SER A 365 -10.76 -4.06 -23.65
C SER A 365 -10.15 -3.22 -22.54
N ILE A 366 -10.37 -3.67 -21.29
CA ILE A 366 -9.75 -3.08 -20.10
C ILE A 366 -8.22 -3.21 -20.15
N ALA A 367 -7.71 -4.32 -20.67
CA ALA A 367 -6.26 -4.51 -20.81
C ALA A 367 -5.63 -3.51 -21.79
N GLU A 368 -6.30 -3.24 -22.92
CA GLU A 368 -5.87 -2.22 -23.89
C GLU A 368 -5.86 -0.80 -23.27
N LEU A 369 -6.91 -0.47 -22.50
CA LEU A 369 -6.99 0.80 -21.75
C LEU A 369 -5.88 0.91 -20.71
N CYS A 370 -5.65 -0.16 -19.94
CA CYS A 370 -4.58 -0.24 -18.95
C CYS A 370 -3.22 0.00 -19.60
N LEU A 371 -2.93 -0.69 -20.69
CA LEU A 371 -1.69 -0.55 -21.45
C LEU A 371 -1.52 0.86 -22.02
N ALA A 372 -2.60 1.48 -22.50
CA ALA A 372 -2.57 2.87 -22.99
C ALA A 372 -2.17 3.85 -21.86
N ARG A 373 -2.72 3.71 -20.64
CA ARG A 373 -2.30 4.49 -19.48
C ARG A 373 -0.81 4.25 -19.17
N ILE A 374 -0.40 2.99 -19.07
CA ILE A 374 0.99 2.61 -18.81
C ILE A 374 1.92 3.30 -19.80
N LYS A 375 1.64 3.17 -21.09
CA LYS A 375 2.42 3.79 -22.18
C LYS A 375 2.53 5.30 -22.01
N LYS A 376 1.42 5.96 -21.66
CA LYS A 376 1.39 7.41 -21.45
C LYS A 376 2.23 7.84 -20.24
N VAL A 377 2.17 7.12 -19.14
CA VAL A 377 2.97 7.39 -17.95
C VAL A 377 4.46 7.14 -18.23
N LEU A 378 4.80 6.01 -18.84
CA LEU A 378 6.19 5.66 -19.17
C LEU A 378 6.82 6.64 -20.17
N SER A 379 6.04 7.24 -21.07
CA SER A 379 6.57 8.23 -22.03
C SER A 379 7.21 9.45 -21.37
N THR A 380 7.01 9.64 -20.07
CA THR A 380 7.58 10.72 -19.27
C THR A 380 8.77 10.26 -18.39
N THR A 381 9.19 9.01 -18.51
CA THR A 381 10.27 8.38 -17.74
C THR A 381 11.34 7.78 -18.66
N ARG A 382 12.36 7.17 -18.04
CA ARG A 382 13.34 6.32 -18.73
C ARG A 382 13.07 4.83 -18.47
N ASP A 383 11.94 4.51 -17.86
CA ASP A 383 11.58 3.15 -17.49
C ASP A 383 11.07 2.36 -18.70
N SER A 384 11.18 1.05 -18.60
CA SER A 384 10.78 0.11 -19.65
C SER A 384 9.65 -0.80 -19.18
N LEU A 385 8.98 -1.46 -20.14
CA LEU A 385 7.90 -2.37 -19.88
C LEU A 385 8.11 -3.69 -20.63
N ASP A 386 8.11 -4.80 -19.91
CA ASP A 386 7.92 -6.11 -20.50
C ASP A 386 6.42 -6.42 -20.59
N CYS A 387 5.92 -6.60 -21.78
CA CYS A 387 4.56 -7.04 -22.04
C CYS A 387 4.54 -8.56 -22.28
N LEU A 388 3.72 -9.24 -21.49
CA LEU A 388 3.51 -10.68 -21.61
C LEU A 388 2.03 -10.95 -21.83
N HIS A 389 1.70 -12.05 -22.48
CA HIS A 389 0.33 -12.55 -22.57
C HIS A 389 0.28 -14.04 -22.23
N ILE A 390 -0.90 -14.50 -21.83
CA ILE A 390 -1.15 -15.89 -21.52
C ILE A 390 -1.68 -16.56 -22.76
N GLU A 391 -0.97 -17.61 -23.22
CA GLU A 391 -1.43 -18.49 -24.31
C GLU A 391 -1.77 -19.87 -23.75
N GLU A 392 -2.81 -20.51 -24.31
CA GLU A 392 -3.08 -21.93 -24.08
C GLU A 392 -2.08 -22.75 -24.89
N HIS A 393 -1.57 -23.81 -24.28
CA HIS A 393 -0.79 -24.83 -25.04
C HIS A 393 -1.72 -25.51 -26.03
N THR A 394 -1.42 -25.36 -27.30
CA THR A 394 -2.06 -26.10 -28.40
C THR A 394 -1.65 -27.56 -28.40
#